data_976c73619cf534106d738e277998b8e4
#
_entry.id   976c73619cf534106d738e277998b8e4
#
_cell.length_a   1.000
_cell.length_b   1.000
_cell.length_c   1.000
_cell.angle_alpha   90.00
_cell.angle_beta   90.00
_cell.angle_gamma   90.00
#
_symmetry.space_group_name_H-M   'P 1'
#
loop_
_entity.id
_entity.type
_entity.pdbx_description
1 polymer ?
#
loop_
_entity_poly.entity_id
_entity_poly.type
_entity_poly.pdbx_seq_one_letter_code
_entity_poly.pdbx_strand_id
1 'polypeptide(L)'
;MTRISAGALRPLLRHPEAPAAIFHRLRARGGACAALALELQPGLTAADLAAAAQALAKQHKAKISVIVGDDLLKKNYPMVHAVGRASARAPRLIDLTWGKESDPRVTLVGKGVCFDTGGLDLKPASGMLNMKKDMGGAATMMAVAAMVMACKLPVRLRLLIPAVENSVSGNAFRPLDVVPTRKGITVEIGNTDAEGRLILCDALHEGAAEKPTMMVDCATLTGAARVALGTDLPALFCNDDTLADQLIAMGKDVTDPMWRMPLFRGYRRLLDSKIADINNAPGVAFGGAITAALYLQEFVPDDVPWAHFDMMAWNNTSRPGRPEGGEAQAARAIFATIEKRVKS
;
A
#
# COMPACT_ATOMS: atom_id res chain seq x y z
N MET A 1 11.78 -16.46 -21.10
CA MET A 1 10.53 -16.70 -20.34
C MET A 1 10.69 -17.96 -19.52
N THR A 2 11.17 -17.86 -18.30
CA THR A 2 11.30 -19.02 -17.40
C THR A 2 10.03 -19.11 -16.58
N ARG A 3 9.14 -20.03 -16.92
CA ARG A 3 7.97 -20.37 -16.10
C ARG A 3 8.49 -20.85 -14.74
N ILE A 4 8.21 -20.12 -13.66
CA ILE A 4 8.38 -20.64 -12.31
C ILE A 4 7.44 -21.84 -12.20
N SER A 5 8.02 -23.05 -12.18
CA SER A 5 7.23 -24.28 -12.09
C SER A 5 6.57 -24.34 -10.69
N ALA A 6 5.36 -24.90 -10.63
CA ALA A 6 4.66 -25.18 -9.37
C ALA A 6 5.52 -25.97 -8.35
N GLY A 7 6.60 -26.60 -8.80
CA GLY A 7 7.59 -27.28 -7.96
C GLY A 7 8.47 -26.35 -7.13
N ALA A 8 8.79 -25.14 -7.61
CA ALA A 8 9.60 -24.17 -6.88
C ALA A 8 8.87 -23.54 -5.66
N LEU A 9 7.53 -23.63 -5.64
CA LEU A 9 6.69 -23.12 -4.56
C LEU A 9 6.45 -24.15 -3.43
N ARG A 10 6.79 -25.42 -3.64
CA ARG A 10 6.61 -26.47 -2.63
C ARG A 10 7.36 -26.26 -1.31
N PRO A 11 8.60 -25.72 -1.26
CA PRO A 11 9.29 -25.45 -0.01
C PRO A 11 8.65 -24.35 0.84
N LEU A 12 8.06 -23.32 0.21
CA LEU A 12 7.40 -22.18 0.88
C LEU A 12 6.16 -22.60 1.69
N LEU A 13 5.60 -23.77 1.37
CA LEU A 13 4.36 -24.29 1.94
C LEU A 13 4.60 -25.28 3.12
N ARG A 14 5.84 -25.53 3.52
CA ARG A 14 6.20 -26.56 4.51
C ARG A 14 6.73 -26.03 5.83
N HIS A 15 6.32 -24.84 6.28
CA HIS A 15 6.67 -24.40 7.65
C HIS A 15 5.80 -25.17 8.66
N PRO A 16 6.38 -25.96 9.59
CA PRO A 16 5.65 -26.88 10.46
C PRO A 16 4.75 -26.19 11.51
N GLU A 17 4.94 -24.89 11.74
CA GLU A 17 4.27 -24.15 12.82
C GLU A 17 3.11 -23.26 12.37
N ALA A 18 2.81 -23.19 11.06
CA ALA A 18 1.64 -22.43 10.62
C ALA A 18 0.36 -23.26 10.83
N PRO A 19 -0.74 -22.66 11.37
CA PRO A 19 -2.00 -23.37 11.51
C PRO A 19 -2.39 -24.01 10.17
N ALA A 20 -2.55 -25.32 10.15
CA ALA A 20 -2.80 -26.13 8.93
C ALA A 20 -3.96 -25.59 8.07
N ALA A 21 -4.95 -24.96 8.70
CA ALA A 21 -6.09 -24.36 8.01
C ALA A 21 -5.71 -23.12 7.17
N ILE A 22 -4.81 -22.25 7.66
CA ILE A 22 -4.33 -21.07 6.90
C ILE A 22 -3.46 -21.54 5.75
N PHE A 23 -2.58 -22.51 5.99
CA PHE A 23 -1.72 -23.10 4.94
C PHE A 23 -2.55 -23.78 3.84
N HIS A 24 -3.59 -24.53 4.20
CA HIS A 24 -4.50 -25.14 3.21
C HIS A 24 -5.20 -24.08 2.35
N ARG A 25 -5.61 -22.97 2.94
CA ARG A 25 -6.32 -21.87 2.23
C ARG A 25 -5.40 -21.06 1.34
N LEU A 26 -4.16 -20.78 1.79
CA LEU A 26 -3.11 -20.14 0.98
C LEU A 26 -2.62 -21.05 -0.15
N ARG A 27 -2.47 -22.37 0.12
CA ARG A 27 -2.03 -23.36 -0.85
C ARG A 27 -3.01 -23.54 -2.01
N ALA A 28 -4.29 -23.39 -1.76
CA ALA A 28 -5.32 -23.65 -2.77
C ALA A 28 -5.37 -22.58 -3.87
N ARG A 29 -4.80 -21.37 -3.73
CA ARG A 29 -5.27 -20.26 -4.57
C ARG A 29 -4.30 -19.16 -5.03
N GLY A 30 -3.01 -19.29 -4.86
CA GLY A 30 -2.03 -18.48 -5.63
C GLY A 30 -2.03 -16.95 -5.46
N GLY A 31 -2.88 -16.37 -4.60
CA GLY A 31 -3.03 -14.91 -4.52
C GLY A 31 -1.77 -14.18 -4.03
N ALA A 32 -1.13 -14.68 -2.97
CA ALA A 32 0.14 -14.11 -2.49
C ALA A 32 1.27 -14.28 -3.52
N CYS A 33 1.26 -15.41 -4.26
CA CYS A 33 2.26 -15.67 -5.31
C CYS A 33 2.06 -14.79 -6.54
N ALA A 34 0.83 -14.42 -6.89
CA ALA A 34 0.56 -13.52 -8.00
C ALA A 34 1.04 -12.09 -7.71
N ALA A 35 0.87 -11.61 -6.47
CA ALA A 35 1.36 -10.30 -6.05
C ALA A 35 2.90 -10.23 -6.07
N LEU A 36 3.59 -11.25 -5.56
CA LEU A 36 5.04 -11.38 -5.64
C LEU A 36 5.54 -11.44 -7.09
N ALA A 37 4.81 -12.09 -7.99
CA ALA A 37 5.17 -12.17 -9.40
C ALA A 37 5.10 -10.81 -10.11
N LEU A 38 4.21 -9.90 -9.67
CA LEU A 38 4.13 -8.53 -10.20
C LEU A 38 5.38 -7.72 -9.86
N GLU A 39 5.87 -7.79 -8.63
CA GLU A 39 7.07 -7.06 -8.20
C GLU A 39 8.35 -7.51 -8.94
N LEU A 40 8.37 -8.74 -9.46
CA LEU A 40 9.52 -9.30 -10.18
C LEU A 40 9.54 -8.93 -11.68
N GLN A 41 8.48 -8.35 -12.22
CA GLN A 41 8.42 -8.03 -13.66
C GLN A 41 9.24 -6.75 -13.96
N PRO A 42 10.31 -6.83 -14.79
CA PRO A 42 11.00 -5.64 -15.26
C PRO A 42 10.06 -4.75 -16.09
N GLY A 43 10.03 -3.45 -15.77
CA GLY A 43 9.24 -2.48 -16.52
C GLY A 43 7.73 -2.55 -16.29
N LEU A 44 7.28 -3.10 -15.15
CA LEU A 44 5.88 -3.05 -14.74
C LEU A 44 5.35 -1.61 -14.76
N THR A 45 4.20 -1.41 -15.39
CA THR A 45 3.55 -0.12 -15.53
C THR A 45 2.26 -0.02 -14.73
N ALA A 46 1.75 1.19 -14.55
CA ALA A 46 0.42 1.39 -13.97
C ALA A 46 -0.70 0.68 -14.78
N ALA A 47 -0.49 0.47 -16.08
CA ALA A 47 -1.42 -0.30 -16.91
C ALA A 47 -1.38 -1.79 -16.60
N ASP A 48 -0.18 -2.35 -16.40
CA ASP A 48 0.00 -3.77 -16.06
C ASP A 48 -0.57 -4.07 -14.68
N LEU A 49 -0.38 -3.15 -13.72
CA LEU A 49 -0.97 -3.26 -12.39
C LEU A 49 -2.50 -3.24 -12.45
N ALA A 50 -3.08 -2.36 -13.30
CA ALA A 50 -4.52 -2.33 -13.53
C ALA A 50 -5.02 -3.62 -14.20
N ALA A 51 -4.29 -4.14 -15.19
CA ALA A 51 -4.64 -5.40 -15.85
C ALA A 51 -4.62 -6.59 -14.88
N ALA A 52 -3.63 -6.63 -13.97
CA ALA A 52 -3.57 -7.65 -12.93
C ALA A 52 -4.77 -7.57 -11.97
N ALA A 53 -5.17 -6.37 -11.55
CA ALA A 53 -6.35 -6.16 -10.72
C ALA A 53 -7.65 -6.54 -11.47
N GLN A 54 -7.74 -6.25 -12.76
CA GLN A 54 -8.87 -6.68 -13.61
C GLN A 54 -8.95 -8.20 -13.74
N ALA A 55 -7.81 -8.88 -13.89
CA ALA A 55 -7.75 -10.33 -13.91
C ALA A 55 -8.23 -10.94 -12.57
N LEU A 56 -7.79 -10.35 -11.45
CA LEU A 56 -8.24 -10.73 -10.10
C LEU A 56 -9.75 -10.52 -9.95
N ALA A 57 -10.27 -9.37 -10.37
CA ALA A 57 -11.70 -9.07 -10.32
C ALA A 57 -12.52 -10.09 -11.15
N LYS A 58 -12.07 -10.39 -12.36
CA LYS A 58 -12.70 -11.40 -13.22
C LYS A 58 -12.75 -12.79 -12.57
N GLN A 59 -11.63 -13.22 -11.97
CA GLN A 59 -11.51 -14.52 -11.29
C GLN A 59 -12.52 -14.68 -10.15
N HIS A 60 -12.77 -13.61 -9.39
CA HIS A 60 -13.63 -13.61 -8.21
C HIS A 60 -15.00 -12.98 -8.42
N LYS A 61 -15.35 -12.60 -9.66
CA LYS A 61 -16.59 -11.90 -10.01
C LYS A 61 -16.79 -10.61 -9.21
N ALA A 62 -15.69 -9.91 -8.93
CA ALA A 62 -15.70 -8.61 -8.30
C ALA A 62 -16.03 -7.52 -9.32
N LYS A 63 -16.57 -6.39 -8.84
CA LYS A 63 -16.72 -5.18 -9.66
C LYS A 63 -15.39 -4.43 -9.63
N ILE A 64 -15.00 -3.84 -10.76
CA ILE A 64 -13.78 -3.02 -10.85
C ILE A 64 -14.00 -1.84 -11.78
N SER A 65 -13.49 -0.69 -11.38
CA SER A 65 -13.37 0.50 -12.22
C SER A 65 -11.92 0.97 -12.23
N VAL A 66 -11.50 1.59 -13.35
CA VAL A 66 -10.17 2.17 -13.49
C VAL A 66 -10.32 3.57 -14.07
N ILE A 67 -9.93 4.59 -13.32
CA ILE A 67 -9.91 5.98 -13.76
C ILE A 67 -8.50 6.27 -14.29
N VAL A 68 -8.37 6.87 -15.49
CA VAL A 68 -7.09 6.99 -16.18
C VAL A 68 -6.80 8.44 -16.60
N GLY A 69 -5.57 8.89 -16.39
CA GLY A 69 -5.07 10.17 -16.89
C GLY A 69 -5.88 11.36 -16.38
N ASP A 70 -6.26 12.27 -17.26
CA ASP A 70 -6.98 13.52 -16.91
C ASP A 70 -8.39 13.28 -16.32
N ASP A 71 -8.95 12.08 -16.49
CA ASP A 71 -10.22 11.76 -15.84
C ASP A 71 -10.07 11.67 -14.30
N LEU A 72 -8.84 11.50 -13.79
CA LEU A 72 -8.55 11.62 -12.37
C LEU A 72 -8.91 13.03 -11.84
N LEU A 73 -8.61 14.08 -12.59
CA LEU A 73 -8.97 15.47 -12.22
C LEU A 73 -10.50 15.64 -12.19
N LYS A 74 -11.20 15.15 -13.23
CA LYS A 74 -12.68 15.21 -13.31
C LYS A 74 -13.36 14.46 -12.16
N LYS A 75 -12.70 13.41 -11.65
CA LYS A 75 -13.20 12.57 -10.54
C LYS A 75 -12.61 12.98 -9.19
N ASN A 76 -11.93 14.13 -9.12
CA ASN A 76 -11.34 14.68 -7.91
C ASN A 76 -10.29 13.79 -7.25
N TYR A 77 -9.30 13.29 -8.04
CA TYR A 77 -8.09 12.65 -7.56
C TYR A 77 -6.84 13.43 -8.00
N PRO A 78 -6.70 14.69 -7.58
CA PRO A 78 -5.69 15.60 -8.11
C PRO A 78 -4.27 15.21 -7.72
N MET A 79 -4.06 14.58 -6.54
CA MET A 79 -2.74 14.15 -6.11
C MET A 79 -2.23 12.94 -6.90
N VAL A 80 -3.11 11.97 -7.19
CA VAL A 80 -2.75 10.83 -8.06
C VAL A 80 -2.36 11.33 -9.45
N HIS A 81 -3.10 12.31 -9.99
CA HIS A 81 -2.78 12.94 -11.26
C HIS A 81 -1.45 13.70 -11.19
N ALA A 82 -1.25 14.55 -10.18
CA ALA A 82 -0.08 15.42 -10.05
C ALA A 82 1.22 14.62 -10.02
N VAL A 83 1.28 13.53 -9.26
CA VAL A 83 2.46 12.66 -9.20
C VAL A 83 2.70 11.93 -10.52
N GLY A 84 1.65 11.39 -11.14
CA GLY A 84 1.81 10.52 -12.32
C GLY A 84 1.87 11.23 -13.66
N ARG A 85 1.52 12.52 -13.75
CA ARG A 85 1.43 13.27 -15.03
C ARG A 85 2.76 13.43 -15.76
N ALA A 86 3.88 13.29 -15.05
CA ALA A 86 5.21 13.43 -15.62
C ALA A 86 5.64 12.19 -16.44
N SER A 87 5.03 11.04 -16.18
CA SER A 87 5.32 9.82 -16.94
C SER A 87 4.63 9.84 -18.32
N ALA A 88 5.28 9.24 -19.31
CA ALA A 88 4.65 8.92 -20.60
C ALA A 88 3.51 7.90 -20.46
N ARG A 89 3.40 7.25 -19.31
CA ARG A 89 2.36 6.26 -18.96
C ARG A 89 1.35 6.89 -18.01
N ALA A 90 0.11 7.02 -18.49
CA ALA A 90 -0.94 7.72 -17.75
C ALA A 90 -1.18 7.12 -16.34
N PRO A 91 -1.30 7.96 -15.29
CA PRO A 91 -1.65 7.54 -13.94
C PRO A 91 -3.05 6.92 -13.89
N ARG A 92 -3.30 6.09 -12.87
CA ARG A 92 -4.58 5.41 -12.69
C ARG A 92 -5.00 5.38 -11.23
N LEU A 93 -6.31 5.37 -11.00
CA LEU A 93 -6.88 4.86 -9.77
C LEU A 93 -7.67 3.59 -10.09
N ILE A 94 -7.32 2.51 -9.43
CA ILE A 94 -7.99 1.21 -9.53
C ILE A 94 -8.88 1.07 -8.29
N ASP A 95 -10.17 0.80 -8.50
CA ASP A 95 -11.17 0.62 -7.44
C ASP A 95 -11.92 -0.68 -7.69
N LEU A 96 -11.67 -1.67 -6.82
CA LEU A 96 -12.29 -2.99 -6.85
C LEU A 96 -13.19 -3.18 -5.65
N THR A 97 -14.41 -3.67 -5.87
CA THR A 97 -15.36 -3.96 -4.80
C THR A 97 -15.90 -5.39 -4.93
N TRP A 98 -16.09 -6.05 -3.77
CA TRP A 98 -16.58 -7.42 -3.69
C TRP A 98 -17.36 -7.66 -2.39
N GLY A 99 -18.25 -8.65 -2.40
CA GLY A 99 -19.10 -9.02 -1.24
C GLY A 99 -20.44 -8.32 -1.24
N LYS A 100 -21.23 -8.55 -0.20
CA LYS A 100 -22.57 -8.00 -0.06
C LYS A 100 -22.52 -6.64 0.61
N GLU A 101 -23.42 -5.73 0.22
CA GLU A 101 -23.51 -4.39 0.83
C GLU A 101 -23.86 -4.43 2.32
N SER A 102 -24.54 -5.50 2.78
CA SER A 102 -24.92 -5.71 4.18
C SER A 102 -23.80 -6.23 5.08
N ASP A 103 -22.70 -6.71 4.46
CA ASP A 103 -21.60 -7.29 5.23
C ASP A 103 -20.69 -6.18 5.80
N PRO A 104 -19.91 -6.45 6.88
CA PRO A 104 -18.96 -5.50 7.44
C PRO A 104 -17.99 -4.97 6.36
N ARG A 105 -17.83 -3.64 6.32
CA ARG A 105 -16.96 -2.99 5.32
C ARG A 105 -15.51 -3.08 5.72
N VAL A 106 -14.67 -3.60 4.82
CA VAL A 106 -13.22 -3.64 4.94
C VAL A 106 -12.62 -2.94 3.73
N THR A 107 -11.82 -1.90 3.97
CA THR A 107 -11.14 -1.13 2.91
C THR A 107 -9.64 -1.38 2.97
N LEU A 108 -9.08 -1.76 1.84
CA LEU A 108 -7.65 -1.96 1.62
C LEU A 108 -7.15 -0.90 0.65
N VAL A 109 -6.03 -0.25 0.99
CA VAL A 109 -5.41 0.77 0.13
C VAL A 109 -3.94 0.38 -0.09
N GLY A 110 -3.47 0.38 -1.34
CA GLY A 110 -2.10 -0.02 -1.65
C GLY A 110 -1.33 1.03 -2.45
N LYS A 111 -0.16 1.47 -1.97
CA LYS A 111 0.74 2.32 -2.75
C LYS A 111 1.15 1.60 -4.03
N GLY A 112 0.86 2.20 -5.20
CA GLY A 112 1.11 1.64 -6.52
C GLY A 112 2.09 2.46 -7.37
N VAL A 113 3.22 2.90 -6.80
CA VAL A 113 4.27 3.58 -7.56
C VAL A 113 5.09 2.53 -8.30
N CYS A 114 4.82 2.34 -9.61
CA CYS A 114 5.43 1.28 -10.41
C CYS A 114 6.93 1.48 -10.64
N PHE A 115 7.37 2.73 -10.66
CA PHE A 115 8.78 3.11 -10.57
C PHE A 115 8.90 4.51 -9.96
N ASP A 116 9.87 4.69 -9.08
CA ASP A 116 10.10 5.95 -8.38
C ASP A 116 11.49 6.49 -8.66
N THR A 117 11.58 7.58 -9.45
CA THR A 117 12.83 8.29 -9.68
C THR A 117 13.14 9.32 -8.60
N GLY A 118 12.18 9.62 -7.70
CA GLY A 118 12.19 10.76 -6.80
C GLY A 118 11.55 12.02 -7.41
N GLY A 119 11.18 11.99 -8.68
CA GLY A 119 10.73 13.19 -9.40
C GLY A 119 11.87 14.17 -9.60
N LEU A 120 11.64 15.47 -9.42
CA LEU A 120 12.68 16.49 -9.55
C LEU A 120 13.70 16.48 -8.40
N ASP A 121 13.31 15.99 -7.20
CA ASP A 121 14.24 15.63 -6.12
C ASP A 121 14.84 14.24 -6.39
N LEU A 122 15.60 14.14 -7.47
CA LEU A 122 16.07 12.91 -8.08
C LEU A 122 16.89 12.06 -7.11
N LYS A 123 16.52 10.79 -6.98
CA LYS A 123 17.26 9.83 -6.15
C LYS A 123 18.70 9.62 -6.67
N PRO A 124 19.68 9.42 -5.77
CA PRO A 124 20.98 8.92 -6.19
C PRO A 124 20.85 7.52 -6.80
N ALA A 125 21.75 7.13 -7.70
CA ALA A 125 21.68 5.86 -8.43
C ALA A 125 21.46 4.64 -7.52
N SER A 126 22.16 4.56 -6.39
CA SER A 126 21.99 3.47 -5.40
C SER A 126 20.60 3.45 -4.75
N GLY A 127 20.00 4.62 -4.55
CA GLY A 127 18.63 4.74 -4.01
C GLY A 127 17.56 4.36 -5.03
N MET A 128 17.83 4.58 -6.31
CA MET A 128 16.88 4.32 -7.41
C MET A 128 16.87 2.85 -7.87
N LEU A 129 17.96 2.11 -7.67
CA LEU A 129 18.23 0.79 -8.25
C LEU A 129 17.06 -0.19 -8.12
N ASN A 130 16.43 -0.25 -6.95
CA ASN A 130 15.34 -1.19 -6.66
C ASN A 130 13.94 -0.55 -6.63
N MET A 131 13.76 0.64 -7.22
CA MET A 131 12.49 1.37 -7.14
C MET A 131 11.35 0.74 -7.97
N LYS A 132 11.61 -0.33 -8.72
CA LYS A 132 10.55 -1.21 -9.26
C LYS A 132 9.70 -1.88 -8.16
N LYS A 133 10.22 -2.00 -6.91
CA LYS A 133 9.50 -2.52 -5.76
C LYS A 133 8.50 -1.53 -5.15
N ASP A 134 8.48 -0.29 -5.60
CA ASP A 134 7.74 0.78 -4.93
C ASP A 134 6.21 0.69 -5.07
N MET A 135 5.75 -0.31 -5.79
CA MET A 135 4.36 -0.78 -5.85
C MET A 135 4.06 -1.97 -4.92
N GLY A 136 4.98 -2.34 -4.03
CA GLY A 136 4.84 -3.47 -3.11
C GLY A 136 3.65 -3.35 -2.17
N GLY A 137 3.25 -2.13 -1.81
CA GLY A 137 2.01 -1.88 -1.07
C GLY A 137 0.77 -2.32 -1.83
N ALA A 138 0.67 -1.98 -3.12
CA ALA A 138 -0.41 -2.42 -3.99
C ALA A 138 -0.43 -3.94 -4.16
N ALA A 139 0.74 -4.55 -4.40
CA ALA A 139 0.88 -6.00 -4.54
C ALA A 139 0.41 -6.74 -3.27
N THR A 140 0.82 -6.25 -2.10
CA THR A 140 0.40 -6.81 -0.80
C THR A 140 -1.11 -6.71 -0.60
N MET A 141 -1.71 -5.55 -0.89
CA MET A 141 -3.16 -5.36 -0.73
C MET A 141 -3.96 -6.19 -1.74
N MET A 142 -3.47 -6.37 -2.97
CA MET A 142 -4.06 -7.30 -3.93
C MET A 142 -4.00 -8.74 -3.44
N ALA A 143 -2.90 -9.16 -2.80
CA ALA A 143 -2.77 -10.49 -2.22
C ALA A 143 -3.77 -10.71 -1.08
N VAL A 144 -3.94 -9.74 -0.18
CA VAL A 144 -4.95 -9.79 0.89
C VAL A 144 -6.35 -9.88 0.29
N ALA A 145 -6.68 -9.04 -0.68
CA ALA A 145 -7.98 -9.07 -1.36
C ALA A 145 -8.25 -10.42 -2.02
N ALA A 146 -7.25 -11.01 -2.70
CA ALA A 146 -7.34 -12.33 -3.29
C ALA A 146 -7.64 -13.42 -2.26
N MET A 147 -6.97 -13.39 -1.11
CA MET A 147 -7.21 -14.34 0.00
C MET A 147 -8.62 -14.20 0.58
N VAL A 148 -9.07 -12.96 0.82
CA VAL A 148 -10.41 -12.66 1.34
C VAL A 148 -11.49 -13.20 0.39
N MET A 149 -11.39 -12.89 -0.91
CA MET A 149 -12.34 -13.33 -1.92
C MET A 149 -12.29 -14.85 -2.14
N ALA A 150 -11.10 -15.44 -2.14
CA ALA A 150 -10.91 -16.87 -2.30
C ALA A 150 -11.48 -17.69 -1.14
N CYS A 151 -11.36 -17.17 0.09
CA CYS A 151 -11.94 -17.77 1.30
C CYS A 151 -13.41 -17.41 1.49
N LYS A 152 -13.98 -16.57 0.62
CA LYS A 152 -15.38 -16.12 0.67
C LYS A 152 -15.74 -15.57 2.06
N LEU A 153 -14.87 -14.75 2.64
CA LEU A 153 -15.16 -14.16 3.94
C LEU A 153 -16.39 -13.25 3.83
N PRO A 154 -17.27 -13.21 4.85
CA PRO A 154 -18.48 -12.38 4.84
C PRO A 154 -18.13 -10.90 5.09
N VAL A 155 -17.53 -10.24 4.11
CA VAL A 155 -17.15 -8.83 4.15
C VAL A 155 -17.57 -8.13 2.86
N ARG A 156 -17.88 -6.84 2.99
CA ARG A 156 -17.91 -5.90 1.88
C ARG A 156 -16.50 -5.35 1.69
N LEU A 157 -15.75 -5.97 0.79
CA LEU A 157 -14.35 -5.60 0.50
C LEU A 157 -14.30 -4.46 -0.51
N ARG A 158 -13.47 -3.44 -0.24
CA ARG A 158 -13.03 -2.46 -1.23
C ARG A 158 -11.51 -2.42 -1.28
N LEU A 159 -10.93 -2.42 -2.48
CA LEU A 159 -9.50 -2.29 -2.71
C LEU A 159 -9.25 -1.09 -3.61
N LEU A 160 -8.47 -0.11 -3.10
CA LEU A 160 -8.09 1.10 -3.82
C LEU A 160 -6.57 1.08 -4.08
N ILE A 161 -6.18 1.27 -5.34
CA ILE A 161 -4.76 1.34 -5.72
C ILE A 161 -4.55 2.57 -6.60
N PRO A 162 -3.98 3.65 -6.07
CA PRO A 162 -3.42 4.72 -6.88
C PRO A 162 -2.14 4.22 -7.55
N ALA A 163 -2.17 4.07 -8.90
CA ALA A 163 -1.10 3.49 -9.70
C ALA A 163 -0.45 4.55 -10.58
N VAL A 164 0.83 4.83 -10.37
CA VAL A 164 1.59 5.90 -11.03
C VAL A 164 3.04 5.49 -11.29
N GLU A 165 3.76 6.30 -12.05
CA GLU A 165 5.22 6.39 -12.04
C GLU A 165 5.61 7.81 -11.62
N ASN A 166 6.54 7.96 -10.68
CA ASN A 166 7.13 9.24 -10.33
C ASN A 166 8.31 9.48 -11.26
N SER A 167 8.16 10.37 -12.23
CA SER A 167 9.08 10.53 -13.34
C SER A 167 9.56 11.98 -13.49
N VAL A 168 10.73 12.15 -14.12
CA VAL A 168 11.30 13.46 -14.48
C VAL A 168 10.82 13.86 -15.87
N SER A 169 10.16 15.00 -15.96
CA SER A 169 9.79 15.63 -17.24
C SER A 169 9.52 17.12 -17.08
N GLY A 170 9.30 17.84 -18.17
CA GLY A 170 8.88 19.24 -18.15
C GLY A 170 7.49 19.46 -17.53
N ASN A 171 6.69 18.40 -17.36
CA ASN A 171 5.36 18.42 -16.75
C ASN A 171 5.34 17.87 -15.30
N ALA A 172 6.51 17.60 -14.70
CA ALA A 172 6.59 17.12 -13.33
C ALA A 172 6.08 18.18 -12.32
N PHE A 173 5.52 17.72 -11.19
CA PHE A 173 5.28 18.60 -10.06
C PHE A 173 6.62 18.97 -9.40
N ARG A 174 6.67 20.13 -8.74
CA ARG A 174 7.92 20.76 -8.31
C ARG A 174 7.91 21.02 -6.81
N PRO A 175 9.08 21.10 -6.20
CA PRO A 175 9.17 21.69 -4.85
C PRO A 175 8.51 23.06 -4.81
N LEU A 176 7.78 23.35 -3.73
CA LEU A 176 6.95 24.54 -3.49
C LEU A 176 5.67 24.66 -4.35
N ASP A 177 5.36 23.72 -5.22
CA ASP A 177 4.02 23.67 -5.80
C ASP A 177 2.99 23.44 -4.67
N VAL A 178 1.85 24.11 -4.79
CA VAL A 178 0.70 23.89 -3.88
C VAL A 178 -0.39 23.15 -4.65
N VAL A 179 -0.71 21.95 -4.21
CA VAL A 179 -1.63 21.06 -4.91
C VAL A 179 -2.85 20.76 -4.03
N PRO A 180 -4.08 20.89 -4.55
CA PRO A 180 -5.27 20.49 -3.81
C PRO A 180 -5.34 18.97 -3.67
N THR A 181 -6.04 18.50 -2.64
CA THR A 181 -6.34 17.08 -2.40
C THR A 181 -7.82 16.80 -2.62
N ARG A 182 -8.18 15.52 -2.73
CA ARG A 182 -9.57 15.08 -2.72
C ARG A 182 -10.36 15.55 -1.49
N LYS A 183 -9.69 15.65 -0.34
CA LYS A 183 -10.29 16.17 0.92
C LYS A 183 -10.64 17.67 0.85
N GLY A 184 -10.06 18.42 -0.11
CA GLY A 184 -10.23 19.86 -0.25
C GLY A 184 -9.17 20.70 0.44
N ILE A 185 -8.28 20.11 1.24
CA ILE A 185 -7.11 20.81 1.78
C ILE A 185 -5.99 20.86 0.74
N THR A 186 -5.11 21.84 0.89
CA THR A 186 -3.96 22.06 0.02
C THR A 186 -2.68 21.51 0.64
N VAL A 187 -1.80 21.01 -0.21
CA VAL A 187 -0.49 20.47 0.20
C VAL A 187 0.63 21.21 -0.50
N GLU A 188 1.55 21.76 0.27
CA GLU A 188 2.85 22.22 -0.22
C GLU A 188 3.75 21.02 -0.51
N ILE A 189 4.35 21.00 -1.67
CA ILE A 189 5.33 19.98 -2.03
C ILE A 189 6.70 20.37 -1.48
N GLY A 190 7.04 19.87 -0.31
CA GLY A 190 8.37 20.07 0.28
C GLY A 190 9.43 19.13 -0.30
N ASN A 191 9.00 17.97 -0.83
CA ASN A 191 9.87 16.97 -1.46
C ASN A 191 9.08 16.13 -2.45
N THR A 192 9.51 16.07 -3.70
CA THR A 192 8.88 15.26 -4.75
C THR A 192 9.16 13.76 -4.60
N ASP A 193 10.16 13.36 -3.83
CA ASP A 193 10.47 11.96 -3.44
C ASP A 193 9.60 11.46 -2.26
N ALA A 194 8.69 12.29 -1.78
CA ALA A 194 7.64 11.92 -0.84
C ALA A 194 6.28 11.79 -1.55
N GLU A 195 6.26 11.20 -2.71
CA GLU A 195 5.15 11.03 -3.64
C GLU A 195 4.12 10.00 -3.17
N GLY A 196 4.59 8.95 -2.49
CA GLY A 196 3.74 7.84 -2.03
C GLY A 196 2.62 8.31 -1.13
N ARG A 197 2.90 9.21 -0.18
CA ARG A 197 1.88 9.78 0.70
C ARG A 197 0.91 10.70 -0.04
N LEU A 198 1.34 11.34 -1.13
CA LEU A 198 0.50 12.18 -1.96
C LEU A 198 -0.56 11.35 -2.70
N ILE A 199 -0.17 10.26 -3.35
CA ILE A 199 -1.15 9.40 -4.02
C ILE A 199 -2.06 8.67 -3.04
N LEU A 200 -1.55 8.32 -1.84
CA LEU A 200 -2.33 7.65 -0.81
C LEU A 200 -3.37 8.57 -0.19
N CYS A 201 -3.12 9.87 -0.04
CA CYS A 201 -4.05 10.77 0.63
C CYS A 201 -5.41 10.84 -0.05
N ASP A 202 -5.45 10.89 -1.39
CA ASP A 202 -6.71 10.86 -2.15
C ASP A 202 -7.44 9.52 -2.00
N ALA A 203 -6.69 8.41 -2.06
CA ALA A 203 -7.25 7.07 -1.94
C ALA A 203 -7.76 6.77 -0.52
N LEU A 204 -7.04 7.21 0.51
CA LEU A 204 -7.44 7.06 1.92
C LEU A 204 -8.72 7.86 2.21
N HIS A 205 -8.78 9.12 1.76
CA HIS A 205 -9.98 9.93 1.95
C HIS A 205 -11.20 9.32 1.26
N GLU A 206 -11.04 8.83 0.04
CA GLU A 206 -12.10 8.10 -0.68
C GLU A 206 -12.52 6.82 0.04
N GLY A 207 -11.54 6.01 0.45
CA GLY A 207 -11.81 4.75 1.15
C GLY A 207 -12.50 4.92 2.49
N ALA A 208 -12.18 6.00 3.21
CA ALA A 208 -12.78 6.33 4.50
C ALA A 208 -14.24 6.82 4.39
N ALA A 209 -14.65 7.36 3.23
CA ALA A 209 -15.99 7.90 3.01
C ALA A 209 -17.11 6.85 3.21
N GLU A 210 -16.81 5.57 2.98
CA GLU A 210 -17.75 4.46 3.25
C GLU A 210 -17.83 4.06 4.72
N LYS A 211 -17.09 4.71 5.62
CA LYS A 211 -17.00 4.39 7.05
C LYS A 211 -16.73 2.89 7.30
N PRO A 212 -15.63 2.35 6.80
CA PRO A 212 -15.32 0.94 7.00
C PRO A 212 -15.09 0.61 8.48
N THR A 213 -15.44 -0.61 8.88
CA THR A 213 -15.17 -1.12 10.23
C THR A 213 -13.68 -1.45 10.43
N MET A 214 -12.92 -1.52 9.34
CA MET A 214 -11.47 -1.69 9.32
C MET A 214 -10.93 -1.14 8.00
N MET A 215 -9.98 -0.22 8.06
CA MET A 215 -9.22 0.28 6.92
C MET A 215 -7.74 -0.01 7.13
N VAL A 216 -7.08 -0.53 6.10
CA VAL A 216 -5.64 -0.82 6.14
C VAL A 216 -4.99 -0.30 4.87
N ASP A 217 -3.86 0.37 5.02
CA ASP A 217 -3.00 0.66 3.88
C ASP A 217 -1.58 0.10 4.06
N CYS A 218 -0.98 -0.25 2.93
CA CYS A 218 0.40 -0.70 2.85
C CYS A 218 1.18 0.14 1.85
N ALA A 219 2.38 0.54 2.25
CA ALA A 219 3.26 1.34 1.40
C ALA A 219 4.74 1.05 1.67
N THR A 220 5.54 1.09 0.63
CA THR A 220 6.99 1.21 0.68
C THR A 220 7.33 2.69 0.85
N LEU A 221 7.05 3.24 2.05
CA LEU A 221 6.88 4.68 2.18
C LEU A 221 8.15 5.40 2.56
N THR A 222 8.85 4.94 3.60
CA THR A 222 9.99 5.71 4.12
C THR A 222 11.27 4.90 4.29
N GLY A 223 12.41 5.56 4.02
CA GLY A 223 13.71 5.08 4.46
C GLY A 223 13.84 5.07 5.98
N ALA A 224 13.14 5.98 6.67
CA ALA A 224 13.19 6.13 8.11
C ALA A 224 12.66 4.89 8.86
N ALA A 225 11.59 4.26 8.40
CA ALA A 225 11.10 3.01 8.97
C ALA A 225 12.13 1.89 8.85
N ARG A 226 12.81 1.79 7.68
CA ARG A 226 13.87 0.80 7.46
C ARG A 226 15.09 1.03 8.32
N VAL A 227 15.48 2.28 8.55
CA VAL A 227 16.60 2.63 9.45
C VAL A 227 16.24 2.24 10.90
N ALA A 228 14.98 2.42 11.31
CA ALA A 228 14.54 2.11 12.66
C ALA A 228 14.37 0.61 12.91
N LEU A 229 13.78 -0.15 11.95
CA LEU A 229 13.31 -1.52 12.17
C LEU A 229 14.00 -2.57 11.28
N GLY A 230 14.86 -2.14 10.36
CA GLY A 230 15.44 -3.03 9.35
C GLY A 230 14.49 -3.31 8.18
N THR A 231 14.85 -4.28 7.35
CA THR A 231 14.11 -4.59 6.10
C THR A 231 13.05 -5.67 6.29
N ASP A 232 13.12 -6.43 7.38
CA ASP A 232 12.30 -7.62 7.61
C ASP A 232 11.05 -7.34 8.46
N LEU A 233 11.07 -6.26 9.22
CA LEU A 233 10.03 -5.90 10.19
C LEU A 233 9.31 -4.63 9.73
N PRO A 234 8.07 -4.72 9.21
CA PRO A 234 7.31 -3.55 8.85
C PRO A 234 6.91 -2.72 10.07
N ALA A 235 6.88 -1.40 9.91
CA ALA A 235 6.34 -0.47 10.89
C ALA A 235 4.82 -0.43 10.79
N LEU A 236 4.12 -0.70 11.89
CA LEU A 236 2.68 -0.54 12.03
C LEU A 236 2.38 0.79 12.73
N PHE A 237 1.58 1.64 12.10
CA PHE A 237 0.93 2.80 12.72
C PHE A 237 -0.57 2.55 12.77
N CYS A 238 -1.24 2.88 13.86
CA CYS A 238 -2.67 2.59 14.01
C CYS A 238 -3.31 3.60 14.97
N ASN A 239 -4.49 4.11 14.60
CA ASN A 239 -5.28 5.04 15.41
C ASN A 239 -6.23 4.33 16.39
N ASP A 240 -6.36 3.01 16.29
CA ASP A 240 -7.21 2.16 17.14
C ASP A 240 -6.36 1.09 17.84
N ASP A 241 -6.32 1.12 19.18
CA ASP A 241 -5.47 0.22 19.95
C ASP A 241 -5.95 -1.24 19.85
N THR A 242 -7.26 -1.47 19.78
CA THR A 242 -7.83 -2.82 19.63
C THR A 242 -7.44 -3.44 18.30
N LEU A 243 -7.49 -2.65 17.21
CA LEU A 243 -7.06 -3.11 15.90
C LEU A 243 -5.54 -3.39 15.88
N ALA A 244 -4.74 -2.51 16.49
CA ALA A 244 -3.29 -2.69 16.57
C ALA A 244 -2.91 -3.98 17.30
N ASP A 245 -3.53 -4.23 18.47
CA ASP A 245 -3.29 -5.45 19.26
C ASP A 245 -3.71 -6.72 18.52
N GLN A 246 -4.83 -6.68 17.81
CA GLN A 246 -5.28 -7.80 16.97
C GLN A 246 -4.29 -8.09 15.83
N LEU A 247 -3.81 -7.06 15.13
CA LEU A 247 -2.81 -7.21 14.04
C LEU A 247 -1.51 -7.81 14.56
N ILE A 248 -1.01 -7.33 15.71
CA ILE A 248 0.23 -7.83 16.33
C ILE A 248 0.06 -9.29 16.78
N ALA A 249 -1.07 -9.61 17.43
CA ALA A 249 -1.34 -10.97 17.87
C ALA A 249 -1.42 -11.93 16.68
N MET A 250 -2.22 -11.59 15.65
CA MET A 250 -2.32 -12.40 14.43
C MET A 250 -0.98 -12.51 13.70
N GLY A 251 -0.18 -11.43 13.67
CA GLY A 251 1.17 -11.46 13.09
C GLY A 251 2.08 -12.48 13.76
N LYS A 252 2.02 -12.62 15.09
CA LYS A 252 2.74 -13.68 15.82
C LYS A 252 2.22 -15.06 15.46
N ASP A 253 0.90 -15.26 15.44
CA ASP A 253 0.28 -16.55 15.18
C ASP A 253 0.57 -17.08 13.77
N VAL A 254 0.69 -16.19 12.76
CA VAL A 254 0.93 -16.57 11.37
C VAL A 254 2.38 -16.36 10.90
N THR A 255 3.31 -16.08 11.83
CA THR A 255 4.73 -15.85 11.54
C THR A 255 4.93 -14.71 10.52
N ASP A 256 4.21 -13.61 10.71
CA ASP A 256 4.28 -12.38 9.89
C ASP A 256 4.44 -11.17 10.83
N PRO A 257 5.62 -11.04 11.49
CA PRO A 257 5.83 -10.09 12.57
C PRO A 257 5.83 -8.64 12.07
N MET A 258 5.47 -7.74 12.97
CA MET A 258 5.47 -6.29 12.78
C MET A 258 5.84 -5.58 14.07
N TRP A 259 6.17 -4.30 14.00
CA TRP A 259 6.42 -3.49 15.17
C TRP A 259 5.55 -2.23 15.16
N ARG A 260 4.80 -1.99 16.25
CA ARG A 260 3.97 -0.79 16.36
C ARG A 260 4.84 0.43 16.67
N MET A 261 4.71 1.46 15.83
CA MET A 261 5.29 2.77 15.98
C MET A 261 4.23 3.79 16.44
N PRO A 262 4.60 4.85 17.17
CA PRO A 262 3.62 5.81 17.69
C PRO A 262 3.12 6.80 16.61
N LEU A 263 1.82 7.11 16.63
CA LEU A 263 1.26 8.31 16.01
C LEU A 263 1.42 9.50 17.00
N PHE A 264 2.64 9.97 17.17
CA PHE A 264 2.94 11.03 18.15
C PHE A 264 2.49 12.41 17.66
N ARG A 265 1.31 12.83 18.04
CA ARG A 265 0.66 14.08 17.58
C ARG A 265 1.52 15.33 17.76
N GLY A 266 2.45 15.35 18.72
CA GLY A 266 3.40 16.46 18.90
C GLY A 266 4.28 16.74 17.69
N TYR A 267 4.45 15.78 16.78
CA TYR A 267 5.20 15.97 15.54
C TYR A 267 4.35 16.48 14.38
N ARG A 268 3.02 16.61 14.53
CA ARG A 268 2.15 17.17 13.48
C ARG A 268 2.59 18.57 13.03
N ARG A 269 3.06 19.40 13.97
CA ARG A 269 3.61 20.73 13.69
C ARG A 269 4.79 20.76 12.71
N LEU A 270 5.50 19.63 12.55
CA LEU A 270 6.61 19.51 11.59
C LEU A 270 6.12 19.47 10.13
N LEU A 271 4.82 19.28 9.93
CA LEU A 271 4.16 19.29 8.63
C LEU A 271 3.42 20.60 8.36
N ASP A 272 3.58 21.62 9.22
CA ASP A 272 2.97 22.92 8.98
C ASP A 272 3.60 23.60 7.76
N SER A 273 2.78 24.27 6.97
CA SER A 273 3.17 25.05 5.81
C SER A 273 2.86 26.53 6.02
N LYS A 274 3.61 27.39 5.37
CA LYS A 274 3.34 28.85 5.34
C LYS A 274 2.44 29.28 4.18
N ILE A 275 2.25 28.38 3.18
CA ILE A 275 1.57 28.70 1.91
C ILE A 275 0.45 27.71 1.58
N ALA A 276 0.30 26.64 2.37
CA ALA A 276 -0.74 25.60 2.21
C ALA A 276 -1.25 25.15 3.57
N ASP A 277 -2.23 24.27 3.61
CA ASP A 277 -2.77 23.69 4.85
C ASP A 277 -1.80 22.72 5.51
N ILE A 278 -0.98 22.01 4.70
CA ILE A 278 0.00 21.02 5.18
C ILE A 278 1.15 20.90 4.17
N ASN A 279 2.34 20.50 4.65
CA ASN A 279 3.49 20.14 3.81
C ASN A 279 3.62 18.62 3.73
N ASN A 280 4.02 18.07 2.57
CA ASN A 280 4.19 16.63 2.41
C ASN A 280 5.46 16.08 3.04
N ALA A 281 6.44 16.93 3.37
CA ALA A 281 7.70 16.50 3.97
C ALA A 281 8.14 17.49 5.06
N PRO A 282 8.58 17.01 6.26
CA PRO A 282 9.13 17.89 7.27
C PRO A 282 10.48 18.47 6.79
N GLY A 283 10.77 19.72 7.18
CA GLY A 283 12.07 20.35 6.94
C GLY A 283 13.22 19.80 7.80
N VAL A 284 12.99 18.68 8.52
CA VAL A 284 13.96 18.03 9.42
C VAL A 284 14.08 16.54 9.11
N ALA A 285 15.28 15.98 9.30
CA ALA A 285 15.56 14.58 8.96
C ALA A 285 15.04 13.56 9.99
N PHE A 286 14.55 14.00 11.17
CA PHE A 286 14.20 13.11 12.28
C PHE A 286 12.71 12.76 12.30
N GLY A 287 12.40 11.53 12.75
CA GLY A 287 11.02 11.08 12.91
C GLY A 287 10.25 10.88 11.60
N GLY A 288 10.95 10.70 10.48
CA GLY A 288 10.36 10.68 9.13
C GLY A 288 9.25 9.65 8.94
N ALA A 289 9.34 8.47 9.56
CA ALA A 289 8.27 7.47 9.50
C ALA A 289 7.01 7.94 10.25
N ILE A 290 7.19 8.58 11.43
CA ILE A 290 6.08 9.09 12.23
C ILE A 290 5.39 10.24 11.51
N THR A 291 6.16 11.20 10.97
CA THR A 291 5.58 12.34 10.24
C THR A 291 4.87 11.90 8.96
N ALA A 292 5.38 10.87 8.27
CA ALA A 292 4.71 10.28 7.11
C ALA A 292 3.35 9.67 7.50
N ALA A 293 3.31 8.90 8.59
CA ALA A 293 2.06 8.33 9.09
C ALA A 293 1.08 9.40 9.57
N LEU A 294 1.56 10.46 10.24
CA LEU A 294 0.73 11.61 10.64
C LEU A 294 0.17 12.37 9.44
N TYR A 295 0.95 12.51 8.35
CA TYR A 295 0.44 13.07 7.10
C TYR A 295 -0.74 12.24 6.56
N LEU A 296 -0.60 10.91 6.51
CA LEU A 296 -1.67 10.03 6.04
C LEU A 296 -2.89 10.09 6.96
N GLN A 297 -2.70 10.18 8.26
CA GLN A 297 -3.78 10.30 9.25
C GLN A 297 -4.68 11.52 9.03
N GLU A 298 -4.14 12.62 8.50
CA GLU A 298 -4.95 13.81 8.16
C GLU A 298 -6.09 13.50 7.16
N PHE A 299 -5.99 12.43 6.40
CA PHE A 299 -6.97 12.05 5.37
C PHE A 299 -7.92 10.94 5.81
N VAL A 300 -7.79 10.47 7.05
CA VAL A 300 -8.64 9.45 7.65
C VAL A 300 -9.39 10.07 8.83
N PRO A 301 -10.74 10.02 8.86
CA PRO A 301 -11.52 10.47 10.01
C PRO A 301 -11.16 9.67 11.27
N ASP A 302 -11.20 10.33 12.44
CA ASP A 302 -10.86 9.71 13.72
C ASP A 302 -11.80 8.54 14.11
N ASP A 303 -13.02 8.50 13.57
CA ASP A 303 -14.01 7.45 13.81
C ASP A 303 -13.85 6.22 12.89
N VAL A 304 -12.85 6.22 11.99
CA VAL A 304 -12.52 5.07 11.13
C VAL A 304 -11.30 4.34 11.69
N PRO A 305 -11.45 3.07 12.15
CA PRO A 305 -10.32 2.26 12.58
C PRO A 305 -9.34 2.03 11.41
N TRP A 306 -8.15 2.60 11.52
CA TRP A 306 -7.15 2.62 10.45
C TRP A 306 -5.79 2.13 10.92
N ALA A 307 -5.15 1.32 10.07
CA ALA A 307 -3.78 0.85 10.23
C ALA A 307 -2.97 1.10 8.96
N HIS A 308 -1.79 1.67 9.11
CA HIS A 308 -0.80 1.90 8.07
C HIS A 308 0.42 1.02 8.29
N PHE A 309 0.87 0.34 7.23
CA PHE A 309 2.12 -0.42 7.21
C PHE A 309 3.14 0.25 6.31
N ASP A 310 4.23 0.73 6.91
CA ASP A 310 5.43 1.17 6.18
C ASP A 310 6.42 0.02 6.12
N MET A 311 6.68 -0.49 4.92
CA MET A 311 7.41 -1.73 4.72
C MET A 311 8.45 -1.66 3.61
N MET A 312 9.41 -2.59 3.62
CA MET A 312 10.40 -2.72 2.55
C MET A 312 9.82 -3.39 1.30
N ALA A 313 8.95 -4.38 1.47
CA ALA A 313 8.37 -5.23 0.43
C ALA A 313 9.41 -5.92 -0.48
N TRP A 314 10.66 -6.06 -0.03
CA TRP A 314 11.75 -6.65 -0.80
C TRP A 314 12.74 -7.42 0.08
N ASN A 315 13.06 -8.65 -0.31
CA ASN A 315 14.15 -9.43 0.26
C ASN A 315 15.45 -9.18 -0.51
N ASN A 316 16.47 -8.66 0.16
CA ASN A 316 17.77 -8.40 -0.45
C ASN A 316 18.61 -9.66 -0.66
N THR A 317 18.29 -10.74 0.03
CA THR A 317 19.03 -12.01 -0.04
C THR A 317 18.09 -13.19 0.11
N SER A 318 18.38 -14.28 -0.60
CA SER A 318 17.62 -15.51 -0.48
C SER A 318 17.79 -16.16 0.87
N ARG A 319 16.68 -16.58 1.49
CA ARG A 319 16.60 -17.34 2.73
C ARG A 319 15.67 -18.55 2.54
N PRO A 320 15.73 -19.59 3.39
CA PRO A 320 14.80 -20.71 3.32
C PRO A 320 13.33 -20.20 3.34
N GLY A 321 12.59 -20.55 2.28
CA GLY A 321 11.20 -20.12 2.12
C GLY A 321 10.97 -18.66 1.72
N ARG A 322 12.03 -17.84 1.59
CA ARG A 322 11.98 -16.42 1.21
C ARG A 322 13.08 -16.11 0.19
N PRO A 323 12.82 -16.26 -1.11
CA PRO A 323 13.81 -15.93 -2.15
C PRO A 323 14.10 -14.44 -2.18
N GLU A 324 15.21 -14.04 -2.78
CA GLU A 324 15.47 -12.66 -3.15
C GLU A 324 14.37 -12.16 -4.07
N GLY A 325 13.89 -10.92 -3.84
CA GLY A 325 12.82 -10.31 -4.63
C GLY A 325 11.68 -9.79 -3.77
N GLY A 326 10.50 -9.62 -4.37
CA GLY A 326 9.31 -9.10 -3.72
C GLY A 326 8.87 -9.94 -2.51
N GLU A 327 8.46 -9.27 -1.44
CA GLU A 327 8.00 -9.88 -0.18
C GLU A 327 6.70 -9.21 0.28
N ALA A 328 5.62 -9.99 0.40
CA ALA A 328 4.32 -9.50 0.86
C ALA A 328 4.27 -9.47 2.40
N GLN A 329 5.03 -8.58 3.01
CA GLN A 329 5.05 -8.36 4.46
C GLN A 329 3.66 -7.94 4.96
N ALA A 330 3.29 -8.35 6.16
CA ALA A 330 1.99 -8.12 6.83
C ALA A 330 0.76 -8.73 6.14
N ALA A 331 0.85 -9.28 4.93
CA ALA A 331 -0.31 -9.79 4.20
C ALA A 331 -1.06 -10.89 4.97
N ARG A 332 -0.35 -11.82 5.58
CA ARG A 332 -0.94 -12.93 6.34
C ARG A 332 -1.58 -12.45 7.62
N ALA A 333 -0.93 -11.52 8.31
CA ALA A 333 -1.44 -10.92 9.55
C ALA A 333 -2.72 -10.13 9.28
N ILE A 334 -2.76 -9.31 8.23
CA ILE A 334 -3.95 -8.55 7.83
C ILE A 334 -5.10 -9.50 7.50
N PHE A 335 -4.86 -10.51 6.65
CA PHE A 335 -5.87 -11.50 6.30
C PHE A 335 -6.42 -12.23 7.53
N ALA A 336 -5.54 -12.73 8.42
CA ALA A 336 -5.95 -13.43 9.64
C ALA A 336 -6.75 -12.54 10.59
N THR A 337 -6.41 -11.24 10.66
CA THR A 337 -7.16 -10.25 11.45
C THR A 337 -8.56 -10.05 10.87
N ILE A 338 -8.69 -9.88 9.54
CA ILE A 338 -10.01 -9.78 8.87
C ILE A 338 -10.83 -11.05 9.16
N GLU A 339 -10.24 -12.23 8.96
CA GLU A 339 -10.92 -13.50 9.18
C GLU A 339 -11.42 -13.64 10.63
N LYS A 340 -10.62 -13.27 11.62
CA LYS A 340 -10.98 -13.30 13.03
C LYS A 340 -12.15 -12.34 13.33
N ARG A 341 -12.08 -11.10 12.85
CA ARG A 341 -13.10 -10.06 13.11
C ARG A 341 -14.47 -10.40 12.53
N VAL A 342 -14.55 -11.16 11.46
CA VAL A 342 -15.84 -11.52 10.83
C VAL A 342 -16.39 -12.85 11.30
N LYS A 343 -15.65 -13.61 12.12
CA LYS A 343 -16.09 -14.87 12.73
C LYS A 343 -16.45 -14.71 14.22
N SER A 344 -16.04 -13.62 14.84
CA SER A 344 -16.42 -13.21 16.20
C SER A 344 -17.71 -12.42 16.19
#